data_d82a838a827cc24af5bf84d04ed60eaf
#
_entry.id   d82a838a827cc24af5bf84d04ed60eaf
#
_cell.length_a   1.000
_cell.length_b   1.000
_cell.length_c   1.000
_cell.angle_alpha   90.00
_cell.angle_beta   90.00
_cell.angle_gamma   90.00
#
_symmetry.space_group_name_H-M   'P 1'
#
loop_
_entity.id
_entity.type
_entity.pdbx_description
1 polymer ?
#
loop_
_entity_poly.entity_id
_entity_poly.type
_entity_poly.pdbx_seq_one_letter_code
_entity_poly.pdbx_strand_id
1 'polypeptide(L)'
;MKNCYNKNGYRETIQKGLNAIRSLSGNISIGKGIKEEQLKKLKSEIKNADAIVIGAGAGLSTSAGLTYSGNRFEKYFFDFAEKYGIKDIYSGGFYPFPNNETKWAWWARHIYFNRYINPPKPVYRNLLSLLKDKNYFVITTNVDHQFQRAGFDKNKLFYTQGNYGLFQSVNSEIQKTYNNENWVMKAMEAQGFIKDKNGVFIVPDNKEIFMQIPTNLIPKCPDDNSDMTINLRVDNYFVEDEGWHKASEAYYNFLEENKNKHILFLELGVGANTPMIIKYPFWQMTIENEKAVYVCINYGEVFCPQEIEDRSICIDGDIGSVLELIK
;
A
#
# COMPACT_ATOMS: atom_id res chain seq x y z
N MET A 1 -22.72 12.33 0.48
CA MET A 1 -22.14 11.00 0.80
C MET A 1 -22.54 10.61 2.22
N LYS A 2 -23.14 9.43 2.41
CA LYS A 2 -23.38 8.92 3.77
C LYS A 2 -22.04 8.66 4.42
N ASN A 3 -21.84 9.26 5.58
CA ASN A 3 -20.63 9.16 6.38
C ASN A 3 -20.39 7.70 6.78
N CYS A 4 -19.44 7.03 6.13
CA CYS A 4 -19.08 5.63 6.38
C CYS A 4 -18.05 5.48 7.50
N TYR A 5 -17.89 6.49 8.39
CA TYR A 5 -17.01 6.35 9.52
C TYR A 5 -17.51 5.27 10.48
N ASN A 6 -16.83 4.15 10.48
CA ASN A 6 -17.07 3.04 11.40
C ASN A 6 -15.98 3.04 12.48
N LYS A 7 -16.38 3.20 13.76
CA LYS A 7 -15.46 3.18 14.91
C LYS A 7 -14.67 1.87 15.06
N ASN A 8 -15.15 0.78 14.46
CA ASN A 8 -14.49 -0.53 14.45
C ASN A 8 -13.83 -0.86 13.09
N GLY A 9 -13.89 0.04 12.14
CA GLY A 9 -13.73 -0.04 10.69
C GLY A 9 -12.74 -1.07 10.15
N TYR A 10 -11.46 -0.95 10.49
CA TYR A 10 -10.42 -1.77 9.88
C TYR A 10 -10.55 -3.27 10.23
N ARG A 11 -10.72 -3.60 11.51
CA ARG A 11 -10.85 -5.00 11.95
C ARG A 11 -12.11 -5.70 11.43
N GLU A 12 -13.25 -5.00 11.39
CA GLU A 12 -14.49 -5.55 10.83
C GLU A 12 -14.39 -5.75 9.33
N THR A 13 -13.75 -4.85 8.61
CA THR A 13 -13.55 -4.96 7.17
C THR A 13 -12.65 -6.15 6.82
N ILE A 14 -11.54 -6.33 7.55
CA ILE A 14 -10.67 -7.53 7.43
C ILE A 14 -11.48 -8.80 7.70
N GLN A 15 -12.25 -8.84 8.78
CA GLN A 15 -13.02 -10.03 9.13
C GLN A 15 -14.08 -10.38 8.08
N LYS A 16 -14.75 -9.38 7.52
CA LYS A 16 -15.69 -9.57 6.40
C LYS A 16 -15.00 -10.10 5.15
N GLY A 17 -13.83 -9.55 4.81
CA GLY A 17 -13.00 -10.02 3.70
C GLY A 17 -12.55 -11.48 3.89
N LEU A 18 -12.05 -11.85 5.08
CA LEU A 18 -11.68 -13.22 5.42
C LEU A 18 -12.87 -14.19 5.30
N ASN A 19 -14.05 -13.79 5.79
CA ASN A 19 -15.24 -14.60 5.67
C ASN A 19 -15.68 -14.79 4.22
N ALA A 20 -15.58 -13.74 3.39
CA ALA A 20 -15.85 -13.83 1.95
C ALA A 20 -14.88 -14.77 1.24
N ILE A 21 -13.58 -14.69 1.53
CA ILE A 21 -12.57 -15.59 0.98
C ILE A 21 -12.88 -17.05 1.37
N ARG A 22 -13.16 -17.31 2.65
CA ARG A 22 -13.50 -18.65 3.13
C ARG A 22 -14.77 -19.21 2.47
N SER A 23 -15.74 -18.36 2.16
CA SER A 23 -16.98 -18.78 1.50
C SER A 23 -16.81 -19.03 -0.02
N LEU A 24 -15.84 -18.36 -0.66
CA LEU A 24 -15.61 -18.45 -2.11
C LEU A 24 -14.57 -19.51 -2.50
N SER A 25 -13.62 -19.81 -1.61
CA SER A 25 -12.44 -20.60 -1.99
C SER A 25 -12.54 -22.11 -1.72
N GLY A 26 -13.70 -22.66 -1.37
CA GLY A 26 -13.82 -24.10 -1.16
C GLY A 26 -12.78 -24.64 -0.16
N ASN A 27 -11.94 -25.57 -0.58
CA ASN A 27 -10.83 -26.07 0.22
C ASN A 27 -9.59 -25.18 0.07
N ILE A 28 -9.11 -24.63 1.19
CA ILE A 28 -7.88 -23.82 1.27
C ILE A 28 -6.84 -24.50 2.15
N SER A 29 -5.58 -24.40 1.76
CA SER A 29 -4.42 -24.77 2.57
C SER A 29 -3.89 -23.57 3.31
N ILE A 30 -3.62 -23.71 4.62
CA ILE A 30 -3.19 -22.64 5.51
C ILE A 30 -1.72 -22.81 5.88
N GLY A 31 -0.91 -21.80 5.60
CA GLY A 31 0.49 -21.74 6.03
C GLY A 31 0.62 -21.64 7.58
N LYS A 32 1.68 -22.23 8.12
CA LYS A 32 1.97 -22.23 9.56
C LYS A 32 3.43 -21.88 9.83
N GLY A 33 3.65 -20.66 10.32
CA GLY A 33 4.97 -20.20 10.76
C GLY A 33 6.03 -20.14 9.63
N ILE A 34 7.28 -19.91 10.02
CA ILE A 34 8.44 -19.88 9.14
C ILE A 34 9.20 -21.19 9.28
N LYS A 35 9.32 -21.96 8.20
CA LYS A 35 10.07 -23.23 8.17
C LYS A 35 11.31 -23.10 7.29
N GLU A 36 12.44 -23.68 7.72
CA GLU A 36 13.71 -23.62 6.99
C GLU A 36 13.59 -24.18 5.55
N GLU A 37 12.84 -25.27 5.38
CA GLU A 37 12.59 -25.87 4.06
C GLU A 37 11.88 -24.90 3.11
N GLN A 38 10.86 -24.17 3.61
CA GLN A 38 10.16 -23.16 2.81
C GLN A 38 11.07 -22.00 2.44
N LEU A 39 11.97 -21.56 3.32
CA LEU A 39 12.96 -20.53 3.03
C LEU A 39 13.94 -20.99 1.95
N LYS A 40 14.43 -22.23 2.02
CA LYS A 40 15.30 -22.82 0.99
C LYS A 40 14.58 -22.91 -0.37
N LYS A 41 13.33 -23.37 -0.39
CA LYS A 41 12.49 -23.43 -1.60
C LYS A 41 12.27 -22.04 -2.16
N LEU A 42 11.88 -21.06 -1.34
CA LEU A 42 11.68 -19.66 -1.77
C LEU A 42 12.95 -19.08 -2.39
N LYS A 43 14.11 -19.24 -1.74
CA LYS A 43 15.40 -18.77 -2.28
C LYS A 43 15.73 -19.41 -3.62
N SER A 44 15.44 -20.71 -3.77
CA SER A 44 15.62 -21.45 -5.04
C SER A 44 14.66 -20.92 -6.13
N GLU A 45 13.40 -20.69 -5.81
CA GLU A 45 12.41 -20.15 -6.76
C GLU A 45 12.78 -18.74 -7.24
N ILE A 46 13.17 -17.83 -6.33
CA ILE A 46 13.65 -16.49 -6.70
C ILE A 46 14.88 -16.57 -7.62
N LYS A 47 15.77 -17.53 -7.37
CA LYS A 47 16.97 -17.73 -8.19
C LYS A 47 16.66 -18.23 -9.60
N ASN A 48 15.76 -19.18 -9.73
CA ASN A 48 15.53 -19.98 -10.93
C ASN A 48 14.37 -19.52 -11.81
N ALA A 49 13.45 -18.67 -11.29
CA ALA A 49 12.34 -18.17 -12.07
C ALA A 49 12.81 -17.34 -13.28
N ASP A 50 12.17 -17.56 -14.43
CA ASP A 50 12.36 -16.78 -15.65
C ASP A 50 11.78 -15.36 -15.52
N ALA A 51 10.72 -15.24 -14.73
CA ALA A 51 10.08 -13.95 -14.40
C ALA A 51 9.49 -13.98 -12.99
N ILE A 52 9.44 -12.82 -12.34
CA ILE A 52 8.88 -12.65 -10.99
C ILE A 52 7.83 -11.54 -11.02
N VAL A 53 6.60 -11.83 -10.62
CA VAL A 53 5.57 -10.81 -10.37
C VAL A 53 5.40 -10.64 -8.87
N ILE A 54 5.71 -9.45 -8.39
CA ILE A 54 5.52 -9.08 -6.99
C ILE A 54 4.13 -8.47 -6.84
N GLY A 55 3.30 -9.06 -6.00
CA GLY A 55 2.02 -8.53 -5.58
C GLY A 55 2.08 -8.01 -4.16
N ALA A 56 2.00 -6.68 -3.98
CA ALA A 56 2.20 -6.10 -2.65
C ALA A 56 0.95 -5.40 -2.11
N GLY A 57 0.59 -5.72 -0.88
CA GLY A 57 -0.46 -5.06 -0.11
C GLY A 57 0.08 -4.33 1.12
N ALA A 58 -0.83 -3.78 1.93
CA ALA A 58 -0.51 -2.97 3.10
C ALA A 58 0.40 -3.66 4.14
N GLY A 59 0.37 -5.00 4.21
CA GLY A 59 1.24 -5.77 5.09
C GLY A 59 2.74 -5.56 4.82
N LEU A 60 3.14 -5.29 3.56
CA LEU A 60 4.52 -4.97 3.24
C LEU A 60 4.97 -3.64 3.87
N SER A 61 4.14 -2.59 3.79
CA SER A 61 4.41 -1.29 4.42
C SER A 61 4.36 -1.39 5.95
N THR A 62 3.44 -2.19 6.50
CA THR A 62 3.36 -2.47 7.93
C THR A 62 4.63 -3.16 8.43
N SER A 63 5.12 -4.18 7.72
CA SER A 63 6.38 -4.86 8.04
C SER A 63 7.57 -3.89 7.97
N ALA A 64 7.56 -2.92 7.05
CA ALA A 64 8.55 -1.85 6.97
C ALA A 64 8.44 -0.80 8.10
N GLY A 65 7.43 -0.91 8.98
CA GLY A 65 7.20 -0.02 10.11
C GLY A 65 6.27 1.16 9.83
N LEU A 66 5.61 1.20 8.68
CA LEU A 66 4.60 2.21 8.34
C LEU A 66 3.21 1.76 8.85
N THR A 67 3.12 1.54 10.16
CA THR A 67 1.87 1.12 10.82
C THR A 67 0.85 2.26 10.88
N TYR A 68 -0.43 1.93 10.78
CA TYR A 68 -1.52 2.90 10.91
C TYR A 68 -2.01 3.10 12.35
N SER A 69 -1.59 2.27 13.28
CA SER A 69 -1.96 2.31 14.70
C SER A 69 -0.73 2.22 15.61
N GLY A 70 -0.94 2.31 16.94
CA GLY A 70 0.11 2.24 17.95
C GLY A 70 1.00 3.49 17.98
N ASN A 71 2.24 3.33 18.44
CA ASN A 71 3.17 4.43 18.72
C ASN A 71 3.30 5.47 17.60
N ARG A 72 3.21 5.04 16.33
CA ARG A 72 3.32 5.94 15.19
C ARG A 72 2.10 6.84 15.07
N PHE A 73 0.91 6.31 15.25
CA PHE A 73 -0.34 7.07 15.30
C PHE A 73 -0.33 8.01 16.51
N GLU A 74 -0.02 7.51 17.68
CA GLU A 74 0.05 8.29 18.93
C GLU A 74 1.06 9.42 18.85
N LYS A 75 2.18 9.22 18.15
CA LYS A 75 3.21 10.24 17.98
C LYS A 75 2.77 11.43 17.11
N TYR A 76 2.06 11.17 16.01
CA TYR A 76 1.80 12.20 14.99
C TYR A 76 0.36 12.68 14.93
N PHE A 77 -0.57 11.99 15.62
CA PHE A 77 -2.00 12.27 15.59
C PHE A 77 -2.64 12.30 16.98
N PHE A 78 -1.84 12.46 18.03
CA PHE A 78 -2.31 12.43 19.43
C PHE A 78 -3.44 13.44 19.68
N ASP A 79 -3.34 14.65 19.13
CA ASP A 79 -4.31 15.72 19.23
C ASP A 79 -5.65 15.36 18.56
N PHE A 80 -5.60 14.73 17.39
CA PHE A 80 -6.79 14.20 16.71
C PHE A 80 -7.40 13.01 17.47
N ALA A 81 -6.56 12.14 18.02
CA ALA A 81 -7.02 11.02 18.85
C ALA A 81 -7.76 11.52 20.09
N GLU A 82 -7.19 12.51 20.79
CA GLU A 82 -7.78 13.10 22.00
C GLU A 82 -9.09 13.82 21.70
N LYS A 83 -9.11 14.69 20.68
CA LYS A 83 -10.27 15.53 20.37
C LYS A 83 -11.42 14.78 19.72
N TYR A 84 -11.12 13.85 18.80
CA TYR A 84 -12.12 13.19 17.93
C TYR A 84 -12.30 11.71 18.24
N GLY A 85 -11.52 11.11 19.13
CA GLY A 85 -11.58 9.69 19.47
C GLY A 85 -11.17 8.78 18.32
N ILE A 86 -10.38 9.28 17.36
CA ILE A 86 -9.84 8.51 16.23
C ILE A 86 -8.79 7.55 16.78
N LYS A 87 -8.77 6.29 16.30
CA LYS A 87 -7.92 5.23 16.85
C LYS A 87 -6.77 4.80 15.94
N ASP A 88 -6.83 5.15 14.67
CA ASP A 88 -5.80 4.81 13.67
C ASP A 88 -5.86 5.75 12.46
N ILE A 89 -4.77 5.76 11.68
CA ILE A 89 -4.61 6.64 10.53
C ILE A 89 -5.62 6.30 9.41
N TYR A 90 -5.95 5.00 9.22
CA TYR A 90 -6.87 4.59 8.15
C TYR A 90 -8.29 5.08 8.42
N SER A 91 -8.83 4.77 9.59
CA SER A 91 -10.20 5.18 9.96
C SER A 91 -10.36 6.71 10.03
N GLY A 92 -9.31 7.42 10.41
CA GLY A 92 -9.31 8.88 10.42
C GLY A 92 -9.41 9.53 9.04
N GLY A 93 -8.98 8.84 7.97
CA GLY A 93 -9.16 9.30 6.59
C GLY A 93 -10.63 9.41 6.17
N PHE A 94 -11.53 8.68 6.85
CA PHE A 94 -12.99 8.70 6.61
C PHE A 94 -13.76 9.47 7.69
N TYR A 95 -13.05 10.12 8.63
CA TYR A 95 -13.71 10.87 9.70
C TYR A 95 -14.39 12.12 9.15
N PRO A 96 -15.64 12.42 9.58
CA PRO A 96 -16.40 13.60 9.14
C PRO A 96 -15.92 14.84 9.91
N PHE A 97 -14.77 15.37 9.53
CA PHE A 97 -14.23 16.59 10.15
C PHE A 97 -15.19 17.77 10.03
N PRO A 98 -15.19 18.70 11.01
CA PRO A 98 -16.17 19.78 11.07
C PRO A 98 -16.00 20.83 9.95
N ASN A 99 -14.80 20.94 9.38
CA ASN A 99 -14.47 21.88 8.30
C ASN A 99 -13.31 21.35 7.44
N ASN A 100 -13.06 22.01 6.32
CA ASN A 100 -12.02 21.63 5.38
C ASN A 100 -10.61 21.90 5.94
N GLU A 101 -10.43 22.94 6.75
CA GLU A 101 -9.15 23.26 7.39
C GLU A 101 -8.66 22.09 8.25
N THR A 102 -9.56 21.49 9.04
CA THR A 102 -9.24 20.33 9.87
C THR A 102 -9.05 19.07 9.03
N LYS A 103 -9.92 18.82 8.03
CA LYS A 103 -9.80 17.69 7.11
C LYS A 103 -8.45 17.70 6.39
N TRP A 104 -8.03 18.85 5.87
CA TRP A 104 -6.80 18.94 5.13
C TRP A 104 -5.55 18.96 6.02
N ALA A 105 -5.66 19.40 7.29
CA ALA A 105 -4.60 19.20 8.28
C ALA A 105 -4.37 17.72 8.56
N TRP A 106 -5.44 16.92 8.73
CA TRP A 106 -5.34 15.46 8.83
C TRP A 106 -4.63 14.86 7.63
N TRP A 107 -5.11 15.18 6.43
CA TRP A 107 -4.56 14.60 5.21
C TRP A 107 -3.12 15.01 4.92
N ALA A 108 -2.71 16.22 5.28
CA ALA A 108 -1.30 16.63 5.17
C ALA A 108 -0.38 15.71 5.99
N ARG A 109 -0.73 15.44 7.25
CA ARG A 109 0.01 14.50 8.11
C ARG A 109 -0.05 13.08 7.57
N HIS A 110 -1.24 12.62 7.18
CA HIS A 110 -1.44 11.28 6.63
C HIS A 110 -0.55 11.05 5.40
N ILE A 111 -0.57 11.97 4.45
CA ILE A 111 0.26 11.90 3.24
C ILE A 111 1.75 11.97 3.62
N TYR A 112 2.15 12.96 4.41
CA TYR A 112 3.55 13.18 4.75
C TYR A 112 4.18 11.95 5.39
N PHE A 113 3.59 11.46 6.45
CA PHE A 113 4.15 10.35 7.23
C PHE A 113 4.04 8.99 6.54
N ASN A 114 3.24 8.82 5.49
CA ASN A 114 3.20 7.57 4.72
C ASN A 114 3.98 7.64 3.41
N ARG A 115 4.00 8.80 2.76
CA ARG A 115 4.52 8.98 1.40
C ARG A 115 5.90 9.61 1.36
N TYR A 116 6.15 10.62 2.20
CA TYR A 116 7.33 11.48 2.08
C TYR A 116 8.46 11.18 3.06
N ILE A 117 8.31 10.21 3.94
CA ILE A 117 9.38 9.72 4.82
C ILE A 117 9.88 8.35 4.40
N ASN A 118 11.11 8.02 4.77
CA ASN A 118 11.62 6.66 4.62
C ASN A 118 10.98 5.74 5.67
N PRO A 119 10.70 4.48 5.31
CA PRO A 119 10.21 3.53 6.29
C PRO A 119 11.29 3.22 7.33
N PRO A 120 10.91 2.94 8.58
CA PRO A 120 11.86 2.64 9.66
C PRO A 120 12.76 1.43 9.41
N LYS A 121 12.23 0.41 8.72
CA LYS A 121 12.95 -0.83 8.41
C LYS A 121 13.25 -0.94 6.92
N PRO A 122 14.37 -1.58 6.51
CA PRO A 122 14.83 -1.61 5.11
C PRO A 122 14.13 -2.66 4.24
N VAL A 123 12.86 -3.03 4.54
CA VAL A 123 12.14 -4.13 3.89
C VAL A 123 12.10 -4.00 2.37
N TYR A 124 11.74 -2.83 1.85
CA TYR A 124 11.71 -2.56 0.41
C TYR A 124 13.09 -2.64 -0.25
N ARG A 125 14.15 -2.15 0.45
CA ARG A 125 15.53 -2.25 -0.07
C ARG A 125 16.04 -3.69 -0.06
N ASN A 126 15.69 -4.48 0.96
CA ASN A 126 16.02 -5.90 1.02
C ASN A 126 15.33 -6.65 -0.12
N LEU A 127 14.05 -6.38 -0.38
CA LEU A 127 13.34 -6.95 -1.53
C LEU A 127 14.01 -6.57 -2.85
N LEU A 128 14.33 -5.28 -3.06
CA LEU A 128 15.02 -4.85 -4.28
C LEU A 128 16.36 -5.56 -4.48
N SER A 129 17.12 -5.76 -3.41
CA SER A 129 18.43 -6.45 -3.49
C SER A 129 18.32 -7.90 -3.95
N LEU A 130 17.23 -8.60 -3.62
CA LEU A 130 16.94 -9.97 -4.07
C LEU A 130 16.54 -10.04 -5.55
N LEU A 131 16.09 -8.90 -6.11
CA LEU A 131 15.54 -8.80 -7.47
C LEU A 131 16.45 -8.07 -8.46
N LYS A 132 17.67 -7.65 -8.04
CA LYS A 132 18.54 -6.75 -8.79
C LYS A 132 18.79 -7.20 -10.23
N ASP A 133 19.03 -8.50 -10.43
CA ASP A 133 19.36 -9.08 -11.73
C ASP A 133 18.23 -9.96 -12.28
N LYS A 134 16.99 -9.74 -11.83
CA LYS A 134 15.82 -10.52 -12.21
C LYS A 134 14.92 -9.78 -13.18
N ASN A 135 14.27 -10.55 -14.04
CA ASN A 135 13.15 -10.08 -14.83
C ASN A 135 11.92 -9.99 -13.91
N TYR A 136 11.59 -8.81 -13.42
CA TYR A 136 10.48 -8.63 -12.46
C TYR A 136 9.52 -7.54 -12.87
N PHE A 137 8.30 -7.63 -12.36
CA PHE A 137 7.30 -6.57 -12.36
C PHE A 137 6.60 -6.50 -11.00
N VAL A 138 6.20 -5.29 -10.57
CA VAL A 138 5.47 -5.06 -9.31
C VAL A 138 4.07 -4.58 -9.61
N ILE A 139 3.05 -5.26 -9.07
CA ILE A 139 1.70 -4.75 -8.92
C ILE A 139 1.42 -4.50 -7.44
N THR A 140 0.87 -3.35 -7.10
CA THR A 140 0.60 -3.03 -5.70
C THR A 140 -0.70 -2.28 -5.49
N THR A 141 -1.37 -2.57 -4.37
CA THR A 141 -2.50 -1.79 -3.86
C THR A 141 -2.05 -0.69 -2.89
N ASN A 142 -0.75 -0.63 -2.58
CA ASN A 142 -0.19 0.42 -1.74
C ASN A 142 -0.07 1.74 -2.51
N VAL A 143 -0.46 2.82 -1.86
CA VAL A 143 -0.50 4.18 -2.44
C VAL A 143 0.59 5.10 -1.87
N ASP A 144 1.50 4.54 -1.07
CA ASP A 144 2.56 5.23 -0.34
C ASP A 144 3.87 5.41 -1.13
N HIS A 145 3.98 4.81 -2.30
CA HIS A 145 5.14 4.89 -3.20
C HIS A 145 6.50 4.49 -2.59
N GLN A 146 6.50 3.60 -1.62
CA GLN A 146 7.73 3.15 -0.98
C GLN A 146 8.61 2.31 -1.90
N PHE A 147 8.05 1.67 -2.92
CA PHE A 147 8.82 1.02 -3.98
C PHE A 147 9.73 2.01 -4.72
N GLN A 148 9.19 3.15 -5.18
CA GLN A 148 9.96 4.19 -5.87
C GLN A 148 11.02 4.79 -4.96
N ARG A 149 10.71 5.02 -3.66
CA ARG A 149 11.67 5.51 -2.67
C ARG A 149 12.81 4.54 -2.42
N ALA A 150 12.55 3.25 -2.53
CA ALA A 150 13.58 2.20 -2.40
C ALA A 150 14.46 2.05 -3.66
N GLY A 151 14.07 2.66 -4.80
CA GLY A 151 14.83 2.63 -6.04
C GLY A 151 14.35 1.60 -7.07
N PHE A 152 13.14 1.06 -6.94
CA PHE A 152 12.53 0.23 -7.98
C PHE A 152 12.33 1.01 -9.29
N ASP A 153 12.49 0.33 -10.42
CA ASP A 153 12.25 0.92 -11.74
C ASP A 153 10.77 1.28 -11.91
N LYS A 154 10.49 2.55 -12.22
CA LYS A 154 9.15 3.06 -12.42
C LYS A 154 8.41 2.38 -13.56
N ASN A 155 9.13 1.93 -14.59
CA ASN A 155 8.56 1.25 -15.75
C ASN A 155 8.15 -0.20 -15.44
N LYS A 156 8.52 -0.72 -14.28
CA LYS A 156 8.21 -2.07 -13.79
C LYS A 156 7.28 -2.04 -12.58
N LEU A 157 6.43 -1.02 -12.48
CA LEU A 157 5.63 -0.77 -11.29
C LEU A 157 4.24 -0.26 -11.65
N PHE A 158 3.21 -1.01 -11.23
CA PHE A 158 1.80 -0.64 -11.36
C PHE A 158 1.13 -0.50 -10.00
N TYR A 159 0.79 0.72 -9.61
CA TYR A 159 0.04 1.05 -8.38
C TYR A 159 -1.43 1.29 -8.71
N THR A 160 -2.26 0.32 -8.41
CA THR A 160 -3.64 0.20 -8.92
C THR A 160 -4.64 1.11 -8.22
N GLN A 161 -4.39 1.50 -6.96
CA GLN A 161 -5.34 2.16 -6.06
C GLN A 161 -5.10 3.66 -5.89
N GLY A 162 -4.18 4.24 -6.68
CA GLY A 162 -3.86 5.65 -6.65
C GLY A 162 -2.54 5.98 -5.93
N ASN A 163 -2.40 7.23 -5.49
CA ASN A 163 -1.15 7.78 -5.03
C ASN A 163 -1.36 8.91 -4.02
N TYR A 164 -0.87 8.77 -2.81
CA TYR A 164 -0.88 9.84 -1.80
C TYR A 164 -0.17 11.12 -2.25
N GLY A 165 0.74 11.04 -3.22
CA GLY A 165 1.46 12.18 -3.77
C GLY A 165 0.69 12.95 -4.84
N LEU A 166 -0.56 12.59 -5.14
CA LEU A 166 -1.38 13.21 -6.16
C LEU A 166 -2.73 13.68 -5.62
N PHE A 167 -3.14 14.84 -6.08
CA PHE A 167 -4.52 15.30 -5.98
C PHE A 167 -5.23 15.12 -7.32
N GLN A 168 -6.56 15.06 -7.27
CA GLN A 168 -7.46 15.12 -8.42
C GLN A 168 -8.60 16.11 -8.13
N SER A 169 -9.20 16.67 -9.17
CA SER A 169 -10.40 17.50 -9.03
C SER A 169 -11.60 16.67 -8.58
N VAL A 170 -12.53 17.28 -7.84
CA VAL A 170 -13.87 16.73 -7.61
C VAL A 170 -14.76 16.87 -8.85
N ASN A 171 -14.38 17.71 -9.81
CA ASN A 171 -15.04 17.82 -11.11
C ASN A 171 -14.60 16.64 -12.00
N SER A 172 -15.53 15.73 -12.27
CA SER A 172 -15.28 14.51 -13.05
C SER A 172 -14.92 14.75 -14.52
N GLU A 173 -15.09 15.97 -15.05
CA GLU A 173 -14.67 16.31 -16.40
C GLU A 173 -13.14 16.49 -16.50
N ILE A 174 -12.48 16.74 -15.37
CA ILE A 174 -11.02 16.91 -15.32
C ILE A 174 -10.35 15.57 -15.02
N GLN A 175 -9.89 14.90 -16.07
CA GLN A 175 -9.21 13.60 -15.99
C GLN A 175 -7.68 13.76 -15.85
N LYS A 176 -7.24 14.57 -14.87
CA LYS A 176 -5.84 14.86 -14.59
C LYS A 176 -5.53 14.72 -13.10
N THR A 177 -4.27 14.43 -12.82
CA THR A 177 -3.73 14.42 -11.46
C THR A 177 -2.68 15.52 -11.27
N TYR A 178 -2.49 15.97 -10.05
CA TYR A 178 -1.63 17.10 -9.70
C TYR A 178 -0.72 16.71 -8.53
N ASN A 179 0.59 16.94 -8.68
CA ASN A 179 1.56 16.68 -7.62
C ASN A 179 1.28 17.57 -6.40
N ASN A 180 1.29 16.97 -5.22
CA ASN A 180 0.94 17.66 -3.97
C ASN A 180 2.13 17.88 -3.02
N GLU A 181 3.35 17.52 -3.37
CA GLU A 181 4.49 17.55 -2.45
C GLU A 181 4.71 18.93 -1.83
N ASN A 182 4.78 19.99 -2.66
CA ASN A 182 4.96 21.36 -2.19
C ASN A 182 3.82 21.81 -1.26
N TRP A 183 2.60 21.40 -1.59
CA TRP A 183 1.43 21.69 -0.76
C TRP A 183 1.54 21.00 0.60
N VAL A 184 1.89 19.72 0.62
CA VAL A 184 2.05 18.93 1.87
C VAL A 184 3.10 19.59 2.77
N MET A 185 4.27 19.99 2.21
CA MET A 185 5.31 20.65 3.00
C MET A 185 4.79 21.94 3.66
N LYS A 186 4.10 22.81 2.91
CA LYS A 186 3.50 24.05 3.44
C LYS A 186 2.43 23.76 4.50
N ALA A 187 1.60 22.74 4.29
CA ALA A 187 0.55 22.37 5.23
C ALA A 187 1.11 21.77 6.53
N MET A 188 2.24 21.05 6.47
CA MET A 188 2.95 20.58 7.67
C MET A 188 3.57 21.75 8.46
N GLU A 189 4.23 22.68 7.78
CA GLU A 189 4.79 23.89 8.39
C GLU A 189 3.69 24.75 9.05
N ALA A 190 2.56 24.94 8.36
CA ALA A 190 1.42 25.70 8.89
C ALA A 190 0.79 25.06 10.14
N GLN A 191 0.95 23.77 10.33
CA GLN A 191 0.50 23.05 11.52
C GLN A 191 1.53 23.10 12.67
N GLY A 192 2.68 23.78 12.52
CA GLY A 192 3.69 23.90 13.57
C GLY A 192 4.68 22.73 13.64
N PHE A 193 4.68 21.80 12.67
CA PHE A 193 5.74 20.81 12.60
C PHE A 193 7.07 21.44 12.23
N ILE A 194 8.15 21.01 12.88
CA ILE A 194 9.50 21.51 12.65
C ILE A 194 10.34 20.46 11.93
N LYS A 195 11.35 20.88 11.17
CA LYS A 195 12.28 19.95 10.51
C LYS A 195 13.44 19.60 11.45
N ASP A 196 13.74 18.30 11.54
CA ASP A 196 14.94 17.81 12.20
C ASP A 196 16.21 18.10 11.35
N LYS A 197 17.38 17.70 11.85
CA LYS A 197 18.67 17.85 11.15
C LYS A 197 18.75 17.15 9.78
N ASN A 198 17.84 16.24 9.50
CA ASN A 198 17.74 15.49 8.23
C ASN A 198 16.66 16.08 7.31
N GLY A 199 16.00 17.18 7.72
CA GLY A 199 14.90 17.80 6.98
C GLY A 199 13.56 17.06 7.10
N VAL A 200 13.42 16.15 8.05
CA VAL A 200 12.19 15.37 8.29
C VAL A 200 11.33 16.14 9.30
N PHE A 201 10.05 16.29 9.00
CA PHE A 201 9.12 16.91 9.96
C PHE A 201 8.90 16.02 11.18
N ILE A 202 9.03 16.67 12.34
CA ILE A 202 8.80 16.08 13.66
C ILE A 202 7.85 16.97 14.46
N VAL A 203 7.20 16.40 15.45
CA VAL A 203 6.44 17.14 16.46
C VAL A 203 7.46 17.89 17.31
N PRO A 204 7.32 19.22 17.57
CA PRO A 204 8.20 19.95 18.45
C PRO A 204 8.07 19.46 19.90
N ASP A 205 9.11 19.67 20.71
CA ASP A 205 9.19 19.16 22.11
C ASP A 205 8.06 19.69 23.00
N ASN A 206 7.62 20.92 22.78
CA ASN A 206 6.47 21.52 23.49
C ASN A 206 5.11 20.98 23.01
N LYS A 207 5.08 20.14 21.96
CA LYS A 207 3.87 19.58 21.32
C LYS A 207 2.87 20.61 20.82
N GLU A 208 3.29 21.84 20.58
CA GLU A 208 2.44 22.92 20.04
C GLU A 208 2.28 22.73 18.53
N ILE A 209 1.33 21.88 18.14
CA ILE A 209 0.90 21.68 16.75
C ILE A 209 -0.59 21.94 16.62
N PHE A 210 -1.02 22.31 15.41
CA PHE A 210 -2.40 22.73 15.13
C PHE A 210 -3.12 21.69 14.27
N MET A 211 -4.39 21.42 14.60
CA MET A 211 -5.27 20.53 13.84
C MET A 211 -5.98 21.23 12.67
N GLN A 212 -5.51 22.39 12.26
CA GLN A 212 -6.07 23.15 11.14
C GLN A 212 -4.95 23.76 10.31
N ILE A 213 -5.21 23.89 9.02
CA ILE A 213 -4.40 24.70 8.10
C ILE A 213 -5.14 26.02 7.81
N PRO A 214 -4.44 27.08 7.41
CA PRO A 214 -5.07 28.30 6.92
C PRO A 214 -6.02 28.01 5.73
N THR A 215 -7.15 28.72 5.68
CA THR A 215 -8.17 28.55 4.62
C THR A 215 -7.61 28.72 3.20
N ASN A 216 -6.62 29.60 3.02
CA ASN A 216 -5.97 29.81 1.73
C ASN A 216 -5.03 28.66 1.30
N LEU A 217 -4.79 27.69 2.17
CA LEU A 217 -4.08 26.43 1.83
C LEU A 217 -5.04 25.29 1.47
N ILE A 218 -6.37 25.46 1.57
CA ILE A 218 -7.30 24.43 1.09
C ILE A 218 -7.08 24.23 -0.41
N PRO A 219 -6.74 23.00 -0.87
CA PRO A 219 -6.38 22.77 -2.25
C PRO A 219 -7.52 23.04 -3.22
N LYS A 220 -7.23 23.77 -4.27
CA LYS A 220 -8.11 24.04 -5.38
C LYS A 220 -7.50 23.58 -6.69
N CYS A 221 -8.31 23.09 -7.60
CA CYS A 221 -7.88 22.65 -8.92
C CYS A 221 -7.33 23.82 -9.73
N PRO A 222 -6.10 23.71 -10.29
CA PRO A 222 -5.52 24.80 -11.08
C PRO A 222 -6.28 25.10 -12.37
N ASP A 223 -7.02 24.13 -12.92
CA ASP A 223 -7.67 24.24 -14.20
C ASP A 223 -9.04 24.97 -14.12
N ASP A 224 -9.81 24.75 -13.02
CA ASP A 224 -11.19 25.27 -12.91
C ASP A 224 -11.53 25.84 -11.53
N ASN A 225 -10.59 25.86 -10.59
CA ASN A 225 -10.77 26.30 -9.21
C ASN A 225 -11.79 25.48 -8.37
N SER A 226 -12.19 24.29 -8.84
CA SER A 226 -13.00 23.35 -8.07
C SER A 226 -12.24 22.80 -6.86
N ASP A 227 -12.96 22.18 -5.94
CA ASP A 227 -12.33 21.50 -4.81
C ASP A 227 -11.48 20.31 -5.29
N MET A 228 -10.43 20.01 -4.51
CA MET A 228 -9.57 18.85 -4.75
C MET A 228 -9.89 17.72 -3.79
N THR A 229 -9.53 16.52 -4.20
CA THR A 229 -9.44 15.33 -3.34
C THR A 229 -8.13 14.61 -3.60
N ILE A 230 -7.81 13.64 -2.76
CA ILE A 230 -6.61 12.80 -2.96
C ILE A 230 -6.93 11.78 -4.04
N ASN A 231 -5.97 11.50 -4.93
CA ASN A 231 -6.11 10.48 -5.95
C ASN A 231 -6.04 9.08 -5.32
N LEU A 232 -7.16 8.64 -4.80
CA LEU A 232 -7.37 7.32 -4.18
C LEU A 232 -8.64 6.67 -4.73
N ARG A 233 -8.56 5.38 -5.05
CA ARG A 233 -9.73 4.60 -5.52
C ARG A 233 -10.64 4.24 -4.35
N VAL A 234 -11.43 5.20 -3.91
CA VAL A 234 -12.43 5.06 -2.84
C VAL A 234 -13.86 5.05 -3.38
N ASP A 235 -14.03 5.49 -4.62
CA ASP A 235 -15.32 5.56 -5.34
C ASP A 235 -15.10 5.50 -6.87
N ASN A 236 -16.18 5.73 -7.64
CA ASN A 236 -16.18 5.70 -9.10
C ASN A 236 -15.62 6.98 -9.74
N TYR A 237 -15.16 7.97 -8.97
CA TYR A 237 -14.59 9.22 -9.45
C TYR A 237 -13.07 9.21 -9.48
N PHE A 238 -12.45 8.07 -9.21
CA PHE A 238 -11.01 7.90 -9.28
C PHE A 238 -10.48 8.20 -10.70
N VAL A 239 -9.52 9.11 -10.78
CA VAL A 239 -8.89 9.48 -12.04
C VAL A 239 -7.75 8.51 -12.36
N GLU A 240 -7.93 7.75 -13.43
CA GLU A 240 -6.90 6.93 -14.06
C GLU A 240 -6.17 7.81 -15.08
N ASP A 241 -5.10 8.47 -14.66
CA ASP A 241 -4.33 9.33 -15.54
C ASP A 241 -3.50 8.55 -16.58
N GLU A 242 -2.83 9.27 -17.49
CA GLU A 242 -1.99 8.65 -18.52
C GLU A 242 -0.89 7.75 -17.93
N GLY A 243 -0.34 8.14 -16.78
CA GLY A 243 0.69 7.35 -16.08
C GLY A 243 0.12 6.03 -15.55
N TRP A 244 -1.10 6.05 -15.03
CA TRP A 244 -1.80 4.86 -14.58
C TRP A 244 -2.06 3.89 -15.74
N HIS A 245 -2.57 4.39 -16.88
CA HIS A 245 -2.82 3.57 -18.07
C HIS A 245 -1.55 2.96 -18.64
N LYS A 246 -0.45 3.73 -18.76
CA LYS A 246 0.86 3.21 -19.18
C LYS A 246 1.40 2.11 -18.27
N ALA A 247 1.26 2.27 -16.95
CA ALA A 247 1.70 1.27 -15.99
C ALA A 247 0.84 -0.01 -16.06
N SER A 248 -0.46 0.14 -16.28
CA SER A 248 -1.39 -0.98 -16.50
C SER A 248 -1.02 -1.76 -17.76
N GLU A 249 -0.83 -1.08 -18.89
CA GLU A 249 -0.43 -1.69 -20.15
C GLU A 249 0.91 -2.44 -20.01
N ALA A 250 1.91 -1.83 -19.38
CA ALA A 250 3.20 -2.46 -19.14
C ALA A 250 3.09 -3.73 -18.28
N TYR A 251 2.20 -3.74 -17.29
CA TYR A 251 1.92 -4.91 -16.46
C TYR A 251 1.33 -6.07 -17.28
N TYR A 252 0.29 -5.80 -18.07
CA TYR A 252 -0.33 -6.84 -18.89
C TYR A 252 0.59 -7.36 -20.00
N ASN A 253 1.41 -6.50 -20.62
CA ASN A 253 2.44 -6.91 -21.58
C ASN A 253 3.47 -7.83 -20.91
N PHE A 254 3.93 -7.49 -19.70
CA PHE A 254 4.86 -8.33 -18.94
C PHE A 254 4.27 -9.72 -18.65
N LEU A 255 3.00 -9.81 -18.28
CA LEU A 255 2.31 -11.09 -18.06
C LEU A 255 2.22 -11.90 -19.33
N GLU A 256 1.81 -11.29 -20.45
CA GLU A 256 1.67 -11.99 -21.74
C GLU A 256 3.01 -12.54 -22.26
N GLU A 257 4.10 -11.75 -22.15
CA GLU A 257 5.45 -12.17 -22.54
C GLU A 257 6.01 -13.34 -21.74
N ASN A 258 5.46 -13.55 -20.53
CA ASN A 258 5.97 -14.57 -19.61
C ASN A 258 4.99 -15.69 -19.28
N LYS A 259 3.77 -15.69 -19.83
CA LYS A 259 2.66 -16.59 -19.45
C LYS A 259 2.95 -18.09 -19.49
N ASN A 260 3.89 -18.53 -20.32
CA ASN A 260 4.25 -19.95 -20.48
C ASN A 260 5.62 -20.31 -19.88
N LYS A 261 6.25 -19.37 -19.17
CA LYS A 261 7.56 -19.54 -18.55
C LYS A 261 7.44 -20.00 -17.09
N HIS A 262 8.56 -20.33 -16.46
CA HIS A 262 8.62 -20.50 -15.01
C HIS A 262 8.50 -19.13 -14.34
N ILE A 263 7.27 -18.77 -13.99
CA ILE A 263 6.93 -17.48 -13.37
C ILE A 263 6.68 -17.67 -11.87
N LEU A 264 7.28 -16.78 -11.07
CA LEU A 264 7.06 -16.72 -9.63
C LEU A 264 6.08 -15.58 -9.31
N PHE A 265 4.90 -15.90 -8.80
CA PHE A 265 3.96 -14.94 -8.24
C PHE A 265 4.24 -14.78 -6.75
N LEU A 266 4.91 -13.68 -6.38
CA LEU A 266 5.34 -13.39 -5.02
C LEU A 266 4.38 -12.39 -4.36
N GLU A 267 3.45 -12.88 -3.57
CA GLU A 267 2.50 -12.09 -2.80
C GLU A 267 3.06 -11.70 -1.44
N LEU A 268 3.07 -10.40 -1.13
CA LEU A 268 3.63 -9.81 0.07
C LEU A 268 2.60 -8.95 0.80
N GLY A 269 2.00 -9.48 1.87
CA GLY A 269 1.14 -8.72 2.77
C GLY A 269 -0.16 -8.22 2.14
N VAL A 270 -0.75 -8.99 1.23
CA VAL A 270 -2.07 -8.69 0.65
C VAL A 270 -3.14 -9.14 1.61
N GLY A 271 -3.86 -8.18 2.19
CA GLY A 271 -4.96 -8.46 3.12
C GLY A 271 -6.28 -8.80 2.44
N ALA A 272 -7.24 -9.24 3.26
CA ALA A 272 -8.59 -9.62 2.82
C ALA A 272 -9.45 -8.46 2.28
N ASN A 273 -8.99 -7.21 2.37
CA ASN A 273 -9.75 -6.05 1.90
C ASN A 273 -9.74 -5.90 0.37
N THR A 274 -8.67 -6.33 -0.30
CA THR A 274 -8.49 -6.16 -1.74
C THR A 274 -7.93 -7.42 -2.43
N PRO A 275 -8.46 -8.63 -2.15
CA PRO A 275 -7.93 -9.87 -2.69
C PRO A 275 -8.14 -9.99 -4.21
N MET A 276 -9.15 -9.30 -4.75
CA MET A 276 -9.54 -9.33 -6.16
C MET A 276 -8.47 -8.77 -7.12
N ILE A 277 -7.57 -7.93 -6.62
CA ILE A 277 -6.59 -7.24 -7.48
C ILE A 277 -5.31 -8.06 -7.64
N ILE A 278 -4.90 -8.77 -6.59
CA ILE A 278 -3.61 -9.49 -6.55
C ILE A 278 -3.83 -10.97 -6.25
N LYS A 279 -4.38 -11.31 -5.10
CA LYS A 279 -4.46 -12.68 -4.59
C LYS A 279 -5.18 -13.63 -5.56
N TYR A 280 -6.41 -13.32 -5.94
CA TYR A 280 -7.20 -14.18 -6.83
C TYR A 280 -6.63 -14.26 -8.26
N PRO A 281 -6.20 -13.16 -8.90
CA PRO A 281 -5.50 -13.24 -10.17
C PRO A 281 -4.22 -14.08 -10.11
N PHE A 282 -3.41 -13.99 -9.04
CA PHE A 282 -2.21 -14.82 -8.88
C PHE A 282 -2.56 -16.31 -8.76
N TRP A 283 -3.59 -16.66 -8.01
CA TRP A 283 -4.08 -18.04 -7.95
C TRP A 283 -4.51 -18.54 -9.31
N GLN A 284 -5.35 -17.78 -10.02
CA GLN A 284 -5.83 -18.16 -11.34
C GLN A 284 -4.67 -18.35 -12.32
N MET A 285 -3.75 -17.41 -12.42
CA MET A 285 -2.58 -17.52 -13.31
C MET A 285 -1.68 -18.70 -12.93
N THR A 286 -1.60 -19.05 -11.63
CA THR A 286 -0.85 -20.24 -11.18
C THR A 286 -1.57 -21.52 -11.55
N ILE A 287 -2.90 -21.57 -11.53
CA ILE A 287 -3.69 -22.72 -12.01
C ILE A 287 -3.48 -22.92 -13.50
N GLU A 288 -3.57 -21.85 -14.29
CA GLU A 288 -3.49 -21.87 -15.75
C GLU A 288 -2.10 -22.20 -16.30
N ASN A 289 -1.03 -21.93 -15.53
CA ASN A 289 0.36 -22.21 -15.91
C ASN A 289 1.00 -23.24 -14.98
N GLU A 290 1.16 -24.46 -15.43
CA GLU A 290 1.75 -25.56 -14.65
C GLU A 290 3.20 -25.33 -14.20
N LYS A 291 3.93 -24.41 -14.86
CA LYS A 291 5.28 -24.00 -14.47
C LYS A 291 5.31 -22.87 -13.46
N ALA A 292 4.17 -22.23 -13.18
CA ALA A 292 4.08 -21.15 -12.25
C ALA A 292 4.15 -21.63 -10.80
N VAL A 293 4.78 -20.82 -9.95
CA VAL A 293 4.85 -21.03 -8.50
C VAL A 293 4.23 -19.82 -7.80
N TYR A 294 3.38 -20.09 -6.82
CA TYR A 294 2.78 -19.07 -5.99
C TYR A 294 3.47 -19.01 -4.64
N VAL A 295 3.76 -17.80 -4.16
CA VAL A 295 4.30 -17.56 -2.82
C VAL A 295 3.43 -16.54 -2.12
N CYS A 296 3.00 -16.87 -0.89
CA CYS A 296 2.31 -15.96 0.00
C CYS A 296 3.11 -15.77 1.27
N ILE A 297 3.55 -14.54 1.55
CA ILE A 297 4.18 -14.16 2.82
C ILE A 297 3.31 -13.10 3.47
N ASN A 298 2.72 -13.44 4.61
CA ASN A 298 1.86 -12.53 5.36
C ASN A 298 1.85 -12.93 6.84
N TYR A 299 1.20 -12.14 7.67
CA TYR A 299 1.02 -12.42 9.08
C TYR A 299 -0.45 -12.78 9.36
N GLY A 300 -0.73 -14.06 9.67
CA GLY A 300 -2.05 -14.58 10.00
C GLY A 300 -3.03 -14.78 8.83
N GLU A 301 -2.75 -14.24 7.64
CA GLU A 301 -3.60 -14.35 6.44
C GLU A 301 -2.86 -15.05 5.31
N VAL A 302 -2.43 -16.30 5.56
CA VAL A 302 -1.56 -17.08 4.68
C VAL A 302 -2.26 -18.35 4.22
N PHE A 303 -2.69 -18.37 2.97
CA PHE A 303 -3.41 -19.51 2.39
C PHE A 303 -3.35 -19.51 0.86
N CYS A 304 -3.56 -20.68 0.27
CA CYS A 304 -3.73 -20.91 -1.17
C CYS A 304 -4.83 -21.93 -1.43
N PRO A 305 -5.41 -21.97 -2.67
CA PRO A 305 -6.29 -23.06 -3.10
C PRO A 305 -5.56 -24.41 -3.11
N GLN A 306 -6.29 -25.51 -2.84
CA GLN A 306 -5.71 -26.86 -2.86
C GLN A 306 -5.16 -27.24 -4.24
N GLU A 307 -5.76 -26.73 -5.33
CA GLU A 307 -5.37 -26.99 -6.70
C GLU A 307 -3.93 -26.58 -7.05
N ILE A 308 -3.36 -25.67 -6.27
CA ILE A 308 -1.98 -25.17 -6.45
C ILE A 308 -1.08 -25.40 -5.23
N GLU A 309 -1.52 -26.18 -4.26
CA GLU A 309 -0.79 -26.38 -2.98
C GLU A 309 0.62 -26.93 -3.18
N ASP A 310 0.79 -27.90 -4.11
CA ASP A 310 2.07 -28.51 -4.46
C ASP A 310 3.07 -27.53 -5.09
N ARG A 311 2.57 -26.49 -5.73
CA ARG A 311 3.32 -25.40 -6.36
C ARG A 311 3.24 -24.10 -5.58
N SER A 312 2.89 -24.16 -4.29
CA SER A 312 2.76 -22.99 -3.42
C SER A 312 3.74 -23.02 -2.24
N ILE A 313 4.16 -21.84 -1.81
CA ILE A 313 4.96 -21.61 -0.61
C ILE A 313 4.23 -20.60 0.26
N CYS A 314 3.59 -21.05 1.33
CA CYS A 314 2.79 -20.22 2.23
C CYS A 314 3.52 -20.04 3.56
N ILE A 315 4.06 -18.84 3.83
CA ILE A 315 4.88 -18.51 5.01
C ILE A 315 4.11 -17.53 5.91
N ASP A 316 3.70 -17.98 7.08
CA ASP A 316 3.09 -17.12 8.10
C ASP A 316 4.19 -16.49 8.96
N GLY A 317 4.49 -15.22 8.68
CA GLY A 317 5.54 -14.49 9.36
C GLY A 317 5.71 -13.05 8.91
N ASP A 318 6.55 -12.29 9.62
CA ASP A 318 6.91 -10.93 9.25
C ASP A 318 7.72 -10.92 7.94
N ILE A 319 7.25 -10.16 6.96
CA ILE A 319 7.84 -10.13 5.62
C ILE A 319 9.30 -9.69 5.66
N GLY A 320 9.62 -8.65 6.46
CA GLY A 320 10.99 -8.16 6.62
C GLY A 320 11.92 -9.24 7.14
N SER A 321 11.48 -9.98 8.16
CA SER A 321 12.23 -11.10 8.74
C SER A 321 12.46 -12.22 7.72
N VAL A 322 11.44 -12.59 6.93
CA VAL A 322 11.58 -13.60 5.87
C VAL A 322 12.58 -13.15 4.81
N LEU A 323 12.49 -11.90 4.34
CA LEU A 323 13.42 -11.36 3.34
C LEU A 323 14.88 -11.29 3.85
N GLU A 324 15.08 -11.03 5.14
CA GLU A 324 16.43 -11.07 5.75
C GLU A 324 16.99 -12.49 5.82
N LEU A 325 16.17 -13.50 6.11
CA LEU A 325 16.58 -14.90 6.19
C LEU A 325 16.94 -15.52 4.83
N ILE A 326 16.41 -14.99 3.74
CA ILE A 326 16.67 -15.50 2.39
C ILE A 326 17.71 -14.67 1.62
N LYS A 327 18.16 -13.55 2.15
CA LYS A 327 19.21 -12.69 1.57
C LYS A 327 20.59 -13.34 1.67
#